data_c0f173b6c87b9550d29576766ff4a30c
#
_entry.id   c0f173b6c87b9550d29576766ff4a30c
#
_cell.length_a   1.000
_cell.length_b   1.000
_cell.length_c   1.000
_cell.angle_alpha   90.00
_cell.angle_beta   90.00
_cell.angle_gamma   90.00
#
_symmetry.space_group_name_H-M   'P 1'
#
loop_
_entity.id
_entity.type
_entity.pdbx_description
1 polymer ?
#
loop_
_entity_poly.entity_id
_entity_poly.type
_entity_poly.pdbx_seq_one_letter_code
_entity_poly.pdbx_strand_id
1 'polypeptide(L)'
;MIIDDNAHTTIRIHGGGLRRVDSAADELYNFDAAAIDPPRLDPRYSLSLKSLGQLERLAKARFILSQKAPEIEPSDLDRSNAETARSIIRSVFASSEIEGEGVAAEYVEAFVTAHTEPGEHVDQELELRLRQQGDIIETYWWALEQRSDPVVSYDFVLEAHRRMFANTRPEIAGRIKERDVRIQWSKGDGTVVAVPTIPASRAEPFLRALCERTSRQFKLAEEYAEAPMLLAVAEFLCDYLAIHPFTDGNGRTARLLSTYLLERGGYHFTRVYPLDQVVLERRADYYETLNRSQRSWHTPDEDLSPWIKFFVDAVFEQWERGFRKILGKSA
;
A
#
# COMPACT_ATOMS: atom_id res chain seq x y z
N MET A 1 13.10 14.86 -8.38
CA MET A 1 11.93 15.62 -8.92
C MET A 1 12.42 16.55 -10.01
N ILE A 2 12.07 16.32 -11.26
CA ILE A 2 12.34 17.26 -12.35
C ILE A 2 10.99 17.88 -12.69
N ILE A 3 10.89 19.19 -12.50
CA ILE A 3 9.73 19.98 -12.90
C ILE A 3 9.91 20.27 -14.39
N ASP A 4 9.03 19.75 -15.24
CA ASP A 4 8.93 20.13 -16.62
C ASP A 4 7.91 21.28 -16.70
N ASP A 5 8.23 22.36 -17.43
CA ASP A 5 7.45 23.62 -17.50
C ASP A 5 6.04 23.45 -18.11
N ASN A 6 5.63 22.25 -18.47
CA ASN A 6 4.32 21.91 -19.05
C ASN A 6 3.33 21.30 -18.05
N ALA A 7 3.11 21.94 -16.90
CA ALA A 7 1.96 21.71 -15.99
C ALA A 7 1.76 20.28 -15.42
N HIS A 8 2.67 19.32 -15.63
CA HIS A 8 2.58 17.97 -15.11
C HIS A 8 3.77 17.62 -14.21
N THR A 9 3.51 17.13 -13.00
CA THR A 9 4.54 16.58 -12.10
C THR A 9 4.76 15.13 -12.44
N THR A 10 5.98 14.76 -12.83
CA THR A 10 6.35 13.37 -13.12
C THR A 10 7.11 12.79 -11.94
N ILE A 11 6.60 11.73 -11.33
CA ILE A 11 7.26 10.97 -10.27
C ILE A 11 8.03 9.82 -10.92
N ARG A 12 9.34 9.75 -10.68
CA ARG A 12 10.18 8.65 -11.13
C ARG A 12 10.34 7.62 -10.03
N ILE A 13 10.04 6.38 -10.37
CA ILE A 13 10.44 5.21 -9.59
C ILE A 13 11.74 4.71 -10.24
N HIS A 14 12.86 4.77 -9.52
CA HIS A 14 14.21 4.60 -10.06
C HIS A 14 14.51 3.20 -10.62
N GLY A 15 15.18 3.20 -11.76
CA GLY A 15 15.76 2.04 -12.42
C GLY A 15 16.23 2.33 -13.85
N GLY A 16 17.08 3.35 -14.06
CA GLY A 16 17.77 3.58 -15.36
C GLY A 16 17.31 4.82 -16.13
N GLY A 17 18.26 5.41 -16.86
CA GLY A 17 18.28 6.73 -17.49
C GLY A 17 17.07 7.13 -18.34
N LEU A 18 16.97 8.45 -18.51
CA LEU A 18 15.95 9.16 -19.26
C LEU A 18 15.91 8.79 -20.75
N ARG A 19 14.74 8.39 -21.25
CA ARG A 19 14.37 8.55 -22.66
C ARG A 19 13.08 9.35 -22.78
N ARG A 20 12.99 10.18 -23.82
CA ARG A 20 11.82 10.95 -24.21
C ARG A 20 10.68 9.99 -24.54
N VAL A 21 9.50 10.20 -23.96
CA VAL A 21 8.28 9.44 -24.31
C VAL A 21 7.64 10.13 -25.50
N ASP A 22 7.42 9.41 -26.58
CA ASP A 22 6.74 9.90 -27.76
C ASP A 22 5.26 10.21 -27.46
N SER A 23 4.74 11.29 -28.09
CA SER A 23 3.40 11.82 -27.94
C SER A 23 2.25 10.84 -28.30
N ALA A 24 2.52 9.71 -28.89
CA ALA A 24 1.54 8.67 -29.23
C ALA A 24 0.94 7.97 -27.99
N ALA A 25 1.54 8.11 -26.80
CA ALA A 25 0.95 7.60 -25.55
C ALA A 25 -0.20 8.49 -25.03
N ASP A 26 -0.29 9.74 -25.47
CA ASP A 26 -1.32 10.68 -25.03
C ASP A 26 -2.70 10.40 -25.68
N GLU A 27 -2.75 9.76 -26.84
CA GLU A 27 -4.01 9.42 -27.53
C GLU A 27 -4.71 8.16 -26.98
N LEU A 28 -3.99 7.30 -26.25
CA LEU A 28 -4.55 6.07 -25.67
C LEU A 28 -5.36 6.30 -24.38
N TYR A 29 -5.30 7.48 -23.80
CA TYR A 29 -5.90 7.80 -22.50
C TYR A 29 -6.74 9.08 -22.54
N ASN A 30 -7.71 9.15 -23.45
CA ASN A 30 -8.79 10.13 -23.34
C ASN A 30 -9.72 9.71 -22.18
N PHE A 31 -9.29 9.99 -20.97
CA PHE A 31 -10.07 9.77 -19.76
C PHE A 31 -11.15 10.84 -19.70
N ASP A 32 -12.37 10.52 -20.14
CA ASP A 32 -13.52 11.39 -19.89
C ASP A 32 -13.88 11.32 -18.39
N ALA A 33 -13.17 12.13 -17.60
CA ALA A 33 -13.39 12.22 -16.15
C ALA A 33 -14.81 12.67 -15.78
N ALA A 34 -15.60 13.18 -16.75
CA ALA A 34 -16.99 13.59 -16.55
C ALA A 34 -17.97 12.40 -16.54
N ALA A 35 -17.58 11.25 -17.10
CA ALA A 35 -18.43 10.07 -17.25
C ALA A 35 -18.23 9.02 -16.14
N ILE A 36 -17.42 9.31 -15.11
CA ILE A 36 -17.13 8.30 -14.09
C ILE A 36 -18.24 8.31 -13.03
N ASP A 37 -19.08 7.30 -13.10
CA ASP A 37 -20.03 6.95 -12.04
C ASP A 37 -19.29 6.53 -10.76
N PRO A 38 -19.92 6.70 -9.57
CA PRO A 38 -19.35 6.19 -8.33
C PRO A 38 -19.04 4.68 -8.45
N PRO A 39 -18.05 4.18 -7.71
CA PRO A 39 -17.56 2.81 -7.82
C PRO A 39 -18.69 1.79 -7.77
N ARG A 40 -18.72 0.87 -8.75
CA ARG A 40 -19.70 -0.21 -8.83
C ARG A 40 -19.61 -1.10 -7.60
N LEU A 41 -20.74 -1.59 -7.11
CA LEU A 41 -20.81 -2.55 -5.99
C LEU A 41 -20.56 -3.99 -6.46
N ASP A 42 -20.67 -4.25 -7.77
CA ASP A 42 -20.46 -5.59 -8.34
C ASP A 42 -18.99 -5.97 -8.38
N PRO A 43 -18.65 -7.25 -8.18
CA PRO A 43 -17.26 -7.71 -8.26
C PRO A 43 -16.69 -7.43 -9.65
N ARG A 44 -15.60 -6.67 -9.69
CA ARG A 44 -14.87 -6.27 -10.91
C ARG A 44 -13.77 -7.29 -11.26
N TYR A 45 -13.92 -8.54 -10.84
CA TYR A 45 -12.90 -9.58 -10.99
C TYR A 45 -13.52 -10.97 -10.96
N SER A 46 -12.76 -11.95 -11.47
CA SER A 46 -13.01 -13.37 -11.31
C SER A 46 -11.94 -14.01 -10.42
N LEU A 47 -12.33 -15.07 -9.70
CA LEU A 47 -11.42 -15.82 -8.83
C LEU A 47 -11.10 -17.18 -9.43
N SER A 48 -9.82 -17.54 -9.46
CA SER A 48 -9.40 -18.90 -9.81
C SER A 48 -9.70 -19.88 -8.66
N LEU A 49 -9.80 -21.18 -8.96
CA LEU A 49 -9.92 -22.21 -7.93
C LEU A 49 -8.76 -22.18 -6.94
N LYS A 50 -7.55 -21.83 -7.40
CA LYS A 50 -6.40 -21.64 -6.52
C LYS A 50 -6.63 -20.49 -5.54
N SER A 51 -7.08 -19.34 -6.02
CA SER A 51 -7.37 -18.16 -5.18
C SER A 51 -8.48 -18.44 -4.18
N LEU A 52 -9.54 -19.15 -4.59
CA LEU A 52 -10.60 -19.58 -3.68
C LEU A 52 -10.07 -20.48 -2.56
N GLY A 53 -9.25 -21.49 -2.89
CA GLY A 53 -8.60 -22.35 -1.89
C GLY A 53 -7.69 -21.58 -0.93
N GLN A 54 -6.98 -20.56 -1.41
CA GLN A 54 -6.15 -19.70 -0.56
C GLN A 54 -7.00 -18.83 0.37
N LEU A 55 -8.07 -18.23 -0.14
CA LEU A 55 -9.02 -17.44 0.68
C LEU A 55 -9.65 -18.29 1.78
N GLU A 56 -10.07 -19.51 1.48
CA GLU A 56 -10.62 -20.45 2.48
C GLU A 56 -9.58 -20.75 3.58
N ARG A 57 -8.34 -21.02 3.23
CA ARG A 57 -7.27 -21.26 4.21
C ARG A 57 -6.96 -20.03 5.06
N LEU A 58 -6.93 -18.84 4.47
CA LEU A 58 -6.76 -17.59 5.19
C LEU A 58 -7.92 -17.29 6.13
N ALA A 59 -9.17 -17.56 5.71
CA ALA A 59 -10.34 -17.41 6.56
C ALA A 59 -10.29 -18.37 7.77
N LYS A 60 -9.89 -19.63 7.56
CA LYS A 60 -9.67 -20.60 8.65
C LYS A 60 -8.56 -20.14 9.58
N ALA A 61 -7.43 -19.65 9.05
CA ALA A 61 -6.32 -19.14 9.86
C ALA A 61 -6.76 -17.94 10.71
N ARG A 62 -7.49 -16.98 10.12
CA ARG A 62 -8.10 -15.84 10.82
C ARG A 62 -9.00 -16.32 11.98
N PHE A 63 -9.90 -17.26 11.72
CA PHE A 63 -10.81 -17.81 12.72
C PHE A 63 -10.03 -18.50 13.87
N ILE A 64 -9.05 -19.34 13.56
CA ILE A 64 -8.24 -20.04 14.58
C ILE A 64 -7.49 -19.02 15.44
N LEU A 65 -6.92 -17.97 14.82
CA LEU A 65 -6.22 -16.92 15.55
C LEU A 65 -7.18 -16.15 16.46
N SER A 66 -8.38 -15.82 16.00
CA SER A 66 -9.38 -15.13 16.84
C SER A 66 -9.85 -15.97 18.02
N GLN A 67 -9.89 -17.30 17.90
CA GLN A 67 -10.27 -18.22 18.99
C GLN A 67 -9.13 -18.49 19.99
N LYS A 68 -7.89 -18.51 19.51
CA LYS A 68 -6.70 -18.79 20.34
C LYS A 68 -6.12 -17.52 20.98
N ALA A 69 -6.53 -16.38 20.54
CA ALA A 69 -6.02 -15.10 20.98
C ALA A 69 -7.14 -14.17 21.53
N PRO A 70 -8.08 -14.67 22.37
CA PRO A 70 -8.86 -13.74 23.20
C PRO A 70 -7.94 -12.94 24.15
N GLU A 71 -6.70 -13.40 24.34
CA GLU A 71 -5.65 -12.73 25.11
C GLU A 71 -4.80 -11.75 24.30
N ILE A 72 -4.89 -11.75 22.96
CA ILE A 72 -4.32 -10.70 22.11
C ILE A 72 -5.45 -9.70 21.83
N GLU A 73 -5.89 -9.03 22.87
CA GLU A 73 -6.74 -7.86 22.72
C GLU A 73 -6.08 -6.88 21.74
N PRO A 74 -6.86 -6.16 20.93
CA PRO A 74 -6.34 -5.06 20.11
C PRO A 74 -5.59 -3.98 20.92
N SER A 75 -5.83 -3.91 22.25
CA SER A 75 -5.05 -3.12 23.21
C SER A 75 -3.60 -3.60 23.36
N ASP A 76 -3.28 -4.84 22.97
CA ASP A 76 -1.96 -5.45 23.08
C ASP A 76 -1.08 -5.25 21.84
N LEU A 77 -1.32 -4.20 21.07
CA LEU A 77 -0.29 -3.59 20.23
C LEU A 77 0.77 -2.97 21.15
N ASP A 78 1.37 -3.86 21.92
CA ASP A 78 2.44 -3.49 22.83
C ASP A 78 3.70 -3.18 22.02
N ARG A 79 4.10 -1.92 22.03
CA ARG A 79 5.36 -1.47 21.41
C ARG A 79 6.56 -2.21 22.00
N SER A 80 6.43 -2.81 23.17
CA SER A 80 7.44 -3.69 23.78
C SER A 80 7.51 -5.07 23.13
N ASN A 81 6.53 -5.48 22.32
CA ASN A 81 6.59 -6.71 21.54
C ASN A 81 7.64 -6.59 20.44
N ALA A 82 8.82 -7.13 20.71
CA ALA A 82 9.96 -7.05 19.80
C ALA A 82 9.68 -7.66 18.41
N GLU A 83 8.78 -8.64 18.30
CA GLU A 83 8.43 -9.26 17.01
C GLU A 83 7.58 -8.31 16.15
N THR A 84 6.56 -7.71 16.75
CA THR A 84 5.72 -6.70 16.08
C THR A 84 6.54 -5.49 15.66
N ALA A 85 7.40 -4.98 16.56
CA ALA A 85 8.29 -3.88 16.24
C ALA A 85 9.21 -4.19 15.06
N ARG A 86 9.84 -5.37 15.05
CA ARG A 86 10.67 -5.82 13.92
C ARG A 86 9.89 -5.96 12.63
N SER A 87 8.65 -6.44 12.69
CA SER A 87 7.80 -6.57 11.50
C SER A 87 7.48 -5.20 10.91
N ILE A 88 7.09 -4.22 11.74
CA ILE A 88 6.81 -2.86 11.29
C ILE A 88 8.06 -2.22 10.68
N ILE A 89 9.21 -2.30 11.34
CA ILE A 89 10.45 -1.74 10.84
C ILE A 89 10.79 -2.34 9.46
N ARG A 90 10.72 -3.68 9.31
CA ARG A 90 10.96 -4.35 8.04
C ARG A 90 9.95 -3.96 6.97
N SER A 91 8.67 -3.76 7.34
CA SER A 91 7.63 -3.27 6.45
C SER A 91 8.02 -1.90 5.87
N VAL A 92 8.39 -0.97 6.73
CA VAL A 92 8.74 0.41 6.34
C VAL A 92 9.96 0.44 5.43
N PHE A 93 11.02 -0.31 5.76
CA PHE A 93 12.21 -0.37 4.91
C PHE A 93 11.92 -1.04 3.56
N ALA A 94 11.18 -2.16 3.53
CA ALA A 94 10.78 -2.80 2.29
C ALA A 94 9.91 -1.87 1.43
N SER A 95 8.98 -1.15 2.06
CA SER A 95 8.12 -0.17 1.40
C SER A 95 8.92 0.97 0.77
N SER A 96 9.95 1.47 1.45
CA SER A 96 10.82 2.53 0.93
C SER A 96 11.73 2.02 -0.20
N GLU A 97 12.22 0.78 -0.11
CA GLU A 97 13.01 0.13 -1.16
C GLU A 97 12.18 -0.08 -2.45
N ILE A 98 10.89 -0.40 -2.33
CA ILE A 98 9.97 -0.48 -3.48
C ILE A 98 9.93 0.84 -4.25
N GLU A 99 9.96 1.98 -3.55
CA GLU A 99 9.96 3.33 -4.16
C GLU A 99 11.36 3.79 -4.62
N GLY A 100 12.41 3.00 -4.34
CA GLY A 100 13.80 3.39 -4.66
C GLY A 100 14.41 4.37 -3.65
N GLU A 101 13.81 4.50 -2.48
CA GLU A 101 14.28 5.32 -1.35
C GLU A 101 14.79 4.46 -0.19
N GLY A 102 15.16 3.21 -0.48
CA GLY A 102 15.73 2.28 0.50
C GLY A 102 17.04 2.79 1.11
N VAL A 103 17.32 2.33 2.31
CA VAL A 103 18.59 2.54 3.00
C VAL A 103 19.35 1.22 3.09
N ALA A 104 20.68 1.27 3.22
CA ALA A 104 21.50 0.07 3.26
C ALA A 104 21.13 -0.84 4.46
N ALA A 105 21.26 -2.15 4.26
CA ALA A 105 20.82 -3.17 5.23
C ALA A 105 21.43 -2.99 6.63
N GLU A 106 22.67 -2.50 6.71
CA GLU A 106 23.37 -2.21 7.97
C GLU A 106 22.64 -1.17 8.82
N TYR A 107 22.03 -0.15 8.21
CA TYR A 107 21.23 0.83 8.92
C TYR A 107 19.89 0.24 9.36
N VAL A 108 19.30 -0.68 8.57
CA VAL A 108 18.11 -1.42 8.97
C VAL A 108 18.38 -2.26 10.22
N GLU A 109 19.50 -2.99 10.24
CA GLU A 109 19.91 -3.79 11.38
C GLU A 109 20.19 -2.94 12.61
N ALA A 110 20.86 -1.79 12.47
CA ALA A 110 21.10 -0.85 13.56
C ALA A 110 19.77 -0.31 14.13
N PHE A 111 18.81 0.06 13.29
CA PHE A 111 17.47 0.49 13.71
C PHE A 111 16.71 -0.63 14.45
N VAL A 112 16.81 -1.88 13.96
CA VAL A 112 16.15 -3.02 14.58
C VAL A 112 16.77 -3.41 15.92
N THR A 113 18.10 -3.26 16.07
CA THR A 113 18.82 -3.79 17.24
C THR A 113 19.08 -2.78 18.33
N ALA A 114 19.23 -1.49 18.02
CA ALA A 114 19.84 -0.55 18.95
C ALA A 114 18.99 0.64 19.38
N HIS A 115 17.89 0.97 18.73
CA HIS A 115 17.18 2.25 18.95
C HIS A 115 18.12 3.47 18.90
N THR A 116 19.23 3.38 18.15
CA THR A 116 20.30 4.38 18.18
C THR A 116 20.07 5.42 17.10
N GLU A 117 20.32 6.67 17.51
CA GLU A 117 20.47 7.79 16.59
C GLU A 117 21.62 7.49 15.58
N PRO A 118 21.52 8.03 14.34
CA PRO A 118 22.60 7.87 13.34
C PRO A 118 23.94 8.34 13.93
N GLY A 119 25.00 7.56 13.75
CA GLY A 119 26.34 7.91 14.22
C GLY A 119 26.90 9.16 13.54
N GLU A 120 27.97 9.72 14.11
CA GLU A 120 28.57 11.04 13.76
C GLU A 120 29.05 11.23 12.28
N HIS A 121 28.88 10.26 11.38
CA HIS A 121 29.35 10.30 10.00
C HIS A 121 28.27 10.02 8.94
N VAL A 122 27.04 10.32 9.24
CA VAL A 122 25.94 10.16 8.27
C VAL A 122 25.83 11.45 7.46
N ASP A 123 25.83 11.36 6.12
CA ASP A 123 25.60 12.54 5.30
C ASP A 123 24.14 13.07 5.46
N GLN A 124 23.91 14.32 5.09
CA GLN A 124 22.62 14.97 5.30
C GLN A 124 21.46 14.27 4.57
N GLU A 125 21.74 13.67 3.40
CA GLU A 125 20.72 12.95 2.64
C GLU A 125 20.32 11.65 3.36
N LEU A 126 21.27 10.90 3.84
CA LEU A 126 21.03 9.67 4.59
C LEU A 126 20.33 9.98 5.92
N GLU A 127 20.73 11.05 6.63
CA GLU A 127 20.06 11.51 7.84
C GLU A 127 18.58 11.84 7.57
N LEU A 128 18.30 12.57 6.49
CA LEU A 128 16.93 12.92 6.12
C LEU A 128 16.10 11.65 5.81
N ARG A 129 16.68 10.69 5.08
CA ARG A 129 16.03 9.41 4.80
C ARG A 129 15.74 8.61 6.08
N LEU A 130 16.68 8.54 7.01
CA LEU A 130 16.51 7.85 8.29
C LEU A 130 15.42 8.51 9.15
N ARG A 131 15.38 9.84 9.19
CA ARG A 131 14.29 10.59 9.86
C ARG A 131 12.94 10.28 9.25
N GLN A 132 12.85 10.22 7.92
CA GLN A 132 11.64 9.85 7.23
C GLN A 132 11.20 8.41 7.55
N GLN A 133 12.13 7.46 7.63
CA GLN A 133 11.80 6.09 8.06
C GLN A 133 11.22 6.09 9.49
N GLY A 134 11.79 6.87 10.40
CA GLY A 134 11.27 7.04 11.76
C GLY A 134 9.83 7.57 11.77
N ASP A 135 9.54 8.64 11.02
CA ASP A 135 8.18 9.19 10.90
C ASP A 135 7.19 8.17 10.35
N ILE A 136 7.61 7.36 9.38
CA ILE A 136 6.76 6.31 8.80
C ILE A 136 6.52 5.19 9.84
N ILE A 137 7.55 4.75 10.57
CA ILE A 137 7.42 3.75 11.65
C ILE A 137 6.41 4.22 12.71
N GLU A 138 6.54 5.45 13.18
CA GLU A 138 5.61 6.04 14.13
C GLU A 138 4.18 6.15 13.57
N THR A 139 4.05 6.40 12.25
CA THR A 139 2.76 6.43 11.58
C THR A 139 2.12 5.04 11.50
N TYR A 140 2.91 3.98 11.30
CA TYR A 140 2.40 2.59 11.37
C TYR A 140 1.85 2.28 12.76
N TRP A 141 2.60 2.60 13.83
CA TRP A 141 2.12 2.41 15.19
C TRP A 141 0.84 3.18 15.45
N TRP A 142 0.84 4.47 15.13
CA TRP A 142 -0.37 5.29 15.24
C TRP A 142 -1.57 4.68 14.51
N ALA A 143 -1.40 4.27 13.26
CA ALA A 143 -2.49 3.71 12.47
C ALA A 143 -3.01 2.41 13.08
N LEU A 144 -2.13 1.51 13.50
CA LEU A 144 -2.50 0.23 14.10
C LEU A 144 -3.21 0.37 15.46
N GLU A 145 -2.96 1.46 16.19
CA GLU A 145 -3.66 1.79 17.44
C GLU A 145 -5.08 2.32 17.19
N GLN A 146 -5.42 2.78 15.98
CA GLN A 146 -6.73 3.33 15.69
C GLN A 146 -7.81 2.24 15.64
N ARG A 147 -8.96 2.54 16.25
CA ARG A 147 -10.18 1.70 16.23
C ARG A 147 -11.39 2.50 15.76
N SER A 148 -11.16 3.34 14.73
CA SER A 148 -12.18 4.23 14.20
C SER A 148 -13.35 3.49 13.55
N ASP A 149 -14.55 4.06 13.66
CA ASP A 149 -15.70 3.78 12.84
C ASP A 149 -16.08 5.10 12.14
N PRO A 150 -16.07 5.15 10.83
CA PRO A 150 -15.82 4.08 9.84
C PRO A 150 -14.37 3.54 9.87
N VAL A 151 -14.18 2.31 9.38
CA VAL A 151 -12.87 1.62 9.41
C VAL A 151 -11.77 2.44 8.74
N VAL A 152 -12.09 3.12 7.66
CA VAL A 152 -11.21 4.09 6.99
C VAL A 152 -12.02 5.31 6.59
N SER A 153 -11.51 6.51 6.89
CA SER A 153 -12.11 7.78 6.49
C SER A 153 -11.15 8.60 5.64
N TYR A 154 -11.69 9.57 4.93
CA TYR A 154 -10.89 10.55 4.20
C TYR A 154 -9.85 11.22 5.12
N ASP A 155 -10.28 11.70 6.28
CA ASP A 155 -9.42 12.39 7.24
C ASP A 155 -8.34 11.46 7.81
N PHE A 156 -8.65 10.18 8.01
CA PHE A 156 -7.65 9.18 8.42
C PHE A 156 -6.54 9.04 7.37
N VAL A 157 -6.90 8.99 6.07
CA VAL A 157 -5.92 8.89 4.98
C VAL A 157 -5.04 10.13 4.91
N LEU A 158 -5.64 11.33 5.04
CA LEU A 158 -4.87 12.58 5.08
C LEU A 158 -3.93 12.64 6.27
N GLU A 159 -4.40 12.23 7.45
CA GLU A 159 -3.59 12.25 8.67
C GLU A 159 -2.45 11.23 8.60
N ALA A 160 -2.68 10.03 8.04
CA ALA A 160 -1.62 9.05 7.81
C ALA A 160 -0.51 9.63 6.91
N HIS A 161 -0.90 10.22 5.79
CA HIS A 161 0.06 10.86 4.89
C HIS A 161 0.75 12.07 5.56
N ARG A 162 0.00 12.89 6.32
CA ARG A 162 0.59 14.03 7.03
C ARG A 162 1.67 13.59 8.00
N ARG A 163 1.43 12.55 8.80
CA ARG A 163 2.40 12.02 9.76
C ARG A 163 3.67 11.51 9.11
N MET A 164 3.56 10.82 7.98
CA MET A 164 4.71 10.30 7.24
C MET A 164 5.67 11.38 6.73
N PHE A 165 5.17 12.60 6.48
CA PHE A 165 5.90 13.63 5.76
C PHE A 165 6.03 14.96 6.51
N ALA A 166 5.39 15.14 7.67
CA ALA A 166 5.33 16.42 8.37
C ALA A 166 6.72 17.01 8.69
N ASN A 167 7.68 16.18 9.04
CA ASN A 167 9.01 16.62 9.45
C ASN A 167 10.00 16.69 8.27
N THR A 168 9.75 15.96 7.19
CA THR A 168 10.70 15.85 6.08
C THR A 168 10.24 16.60 4.83
N ARG A 169 8.92 16.66 4.59
CA ARG A 169 8.31 17.30 3.42
C ARG A 169 6.97 17.97 3.77
N PRO A 170 6.98 18.99 4.63
CA PRO A 170 5.76 19.62 5.14
C PRO A 170 4.89 20.26 4.06
N GLU A 171 5.47 20.59 2.90
CA GLU A 171 4.76 21.19 1.77
C GLU A 171 3.75 20.26 1.11
N ILE A 172 3.95 18.94 1.20
CA ILE A 172 3.02 17.92 0.65
C ILE A 172 2.24 17.18 1.73
N ALA A 173 2.65 17.28 2.99
CA ALA A 173 2.14 16.48 4.09
C ALA A 173 0.62 16.63 4.28
N GLY A 174 -0.13 15.55 4.05
CA GLY A 174 -1.59 15.52 4.17
C GLY A 174 -2.36 16.37 3.16
N ARG A 175 -1.72 16.81 2.08
CA ARG A 175 -2.33 17.68 1.07
C ARG A 175 -2.64 16.91 -0.21
N ILE A 176 -3.89 16.95 -0.63
CA ILE A 176 -4.30 16.41 -1.93
C ILE A 176 -3.56 17.14 -3.04
N LYS A 177 -3.16 16.40 -4.08
CA LYS A 177 -2.46 16.97 -5.25
C LYS A 177 -3.26 18.09 -5.90
N GLU A 178 -2.58 19.18 -6.22
CA GLU A 178 -3.17 20.35 -6.92
C GLU A 178 -2.95 20.29 -8.43
N ARG A 179 -2.06 19.39 -8.88
CA ARG A 179 -1.71 19.19 -10.29
C ARG A 179 -1.81 17.71 -10.64
N ASP A 180 -2.05 17.43 -11.91
CA ASP A 180 -2.09 16.08 -12.40
C ASP A 180 -0.71 15.40 -12.24
N VAL A 181 -0.74 14.15 -11.78
CA VAL A 181 0.44 13.35 -11.54
C VAL A 181 0.42 12.17 -12.51
N ARG A 182 1.57 11.92 -13.17
CA ARG A 182 1.79 10.73 -14.00
C ARG A 182 2.78 9.82 -13.30
N ILE A 183 2.42 8.56 -13.16
CA ILE A 183 3.33 7.54 -12.64
C ILE A 183 4.08 6.94 -13.83
N GLN A 184 5.40 6.89 -13.74
CA GLN A 184 6.25 6.21 -14.72
C GLN A 184 6.99 5.08 -14.04
N TRP A 185 6.90 3.91 -14.63
CA TRP A 185 7.60 2.73 -14.18
C TRP A 185 8.45 2.15 -15.31
N SER A 186 9.72 1.85 -15.01
CA SER A 186 10.62 1.22 -15.96
C SER A 186 10.65 -0.29 -15.77
N LYS A 187 10.35 -1.05 -16.83
CA LYS A 187 10.57 -2.49 -16.87
C LYS A 187 12.06 -2.81 -16.92
N GLY A 188 12.42 -4.05 -16.55
CA GLY A 188 13.81 -4.51 -16.60
C GLY A 188 14.46 -4.49 -17.99
N ASP A 189 13.66 -4.42 -19.07
CA ASP A 189 14.10 -4.26 -20.46
C ASP A 189 14.31 -2.79 -20.89
N GLY A 190 14.13 -1.84 -19.97
CA GLY A 190 14.23 -0.40 -20.20
C GLY A 190 12.96 0.26 -20.76
N THR A 191 11.88 -0.51 -20.96
CA THR A 191 10.59 0.05 -21.39
C THR A 191 10.00 0.89 -20.27
N VAL A 192 9.63 2.13 -20.57
CA VAL A 192 8.92 3.01 -19.62
C VAL A 192 7.41 2.87 -19.85
N VAL A 193 6.70 2.52 -18.79
CA VAL A 193 5.23 2.44 -18.79
C VAL A 193 4.69 3.65 -18.02
N ALA A 194 3.88 4.46 -18.68
CA ALA A 194 3.14 5.52 -18.02
C ALA A 194 1.78 4.96 -17.54
N VAL A 195 1.45 5.22 -16.28
CA VAL A 195 0.16 4.87 -15.69
C VAL A 195 -0.59 6.17 -15.41
N PRO A 196 -1.76 6.36 -16.01
CA PRO A 196 -2.58 7.53 -15.74
C PRO A 196 -3.11 7.48 -14.30
N THR A 197 -3.30 8.64 -13.72
CA THR A 197 -3.98 8.80 -12.44
C THR A 197 -5.18 9.70 -12.61
N ILE A 198 -6.11 9.68 -11.66
CA ILE A 198 -7.24 10.62 -11.66
C ILE A 198 -6.72 12.05 -11.69
N PRO A 199 -7.34 12.95 -12.48
CA PRO A 199 -7.04 14.38 -12.46
C PRO A 199 -7.12 14.97 -11.04
N ALA A 200 -6.27 15.94 -10.74
CA ALA A 200 -6.19 16.55 -9.41
C ALA A 200 -7.56 17.07 -8.92
N SER A 201 -8.34 17.69 -9.80
CA SER A 201 -9.69 18.19 -9.49
C SER A 201 -10.70 17.12 -9.05
N ARG A 202 -10.42 15.86 -9.33
CA ARG A 202 -11.28 14.71 -9.00
C ARG A 202 -10.72 13.82 -7.87
N ALA A 203 -9.48 14.06 -7.43
CA ALA A 203 -8.81 13.20 -6.47
C ALA A 203 -9.55 13.14 -5.12
N GLU A 204 -9.97 14.29 -4.58
CA GLU A 204 -10.69 14.33 -3.30
C GLU A 204 -12.04 13.61 -3.34
N PRO A 205 -13.00 13.92 -4.26
CA PRO A 205 -14.28 13.23 -4.29
C PRO A 205 -14.12 11.71 -4.49
N PHE A 206 -13.16 11.27 -5.29
CA PHE A 206 -12.91 9.85 -5.50
C PHE A 206 -12.35 9.17 -4.25
N LEU A 207 -11.44 9.82 -3.54
CA LEU A 207 -10.90 9.29 -2.29
C LEU A 207 -11.99 9.17 -1.21
N ARG A 208 -12.88 10.16 -1.10
CA ARG A 208 -14.03 10.11 -0.18
C ARG A 208 -14.94 8.91 -0.50
N ALA A 209 -15.34 8.78 -1.76
CA ALA A 209 -16.17 7.67 -2.21
C ALA A 209 -15.51 6.30 -1.98
N LEU A 210 -14.19 6.19 -2.19
CA LEU A 210 -13.42 4.99 -1.92
C LEU A 210 -13.45 4.61 -0.43
N CYS A 211 -13.22 5.57 0.46
CA CYS A 211 -13.27 5.34 1.91
C CYS A 211 -14.65 4.89 2.38
N GLU A 212 -15.71 5.54 1.90
CA GLU A 212 -17.11 5.18 2.21
C GLU A 212 -17.45 3.77 1.73
N ARG A 213 -17.09 3.42 0.48
CA ARG A 213 -17.30 2.09 -0.07
C ARG A 213 -16.60 1.02 0.75
N THR A 214 -15.31 1.22 1.03
CA THR A 214 -14.50 0.25 1.79
C THR A 214 -15.07 0.04 3.19
N SER A 215 -15.45 1.10 3.87
CA SER A 215 -16.05 1.01 5.20
C SER A 215 -17.38 0.26 5.17
N ARG A 216 -18.19 0.44 4.12
CA ARG A 216 -19.43 -0.33 3.90
C ARG A 216 -19.14 -1.82 3.65
N GLN A 217 -18.14 -2.12 2.81
CA GLN A 217 -17.73 -3.52 2.55
C GLN A 217 -17.27 -4.22 3.83
N PHE A 218 -16.53 -3.53 4.70
CA PHE A 218 -16.12 -4.06 5.99
C PHE A 218 -17.31 -4.36 6.90
N LYS A 219 -18.27 -3.43 7.03
CA LYS A 219 -19.51 -3.65 7.80
C LYS A 219 -20.31 -4.84 7.29
N LEU A 220 -20.49 -4.96 5.98
CA LEU A 220 -21.18 -6.10 5.38
C LEU A 220 -20.45 -7.42 5.63
N ALA A 221 -19.12 -7.42 5.55
CA ALA A 221 -18.33 -8.62 5.82
C ALA A 221 -18.36 -9.03 7.31
N GLU A 222 -18.47 -8.08 8.23
CA GLU A 222 -18.66 -8.35 9.65
C GLU A 222 -20.06 -8.89 9.96
N GLU A 223 -21.09 -8.29 9.36
CA GLU A 223 -22.49 -8.60 9.64
C GLU A 223 -22.94 -9.93 9.01
N TYR A 224 -22.55 -10.19 7.77
CA TYR A 224 -23.06 -11.31 6.99
C TYR A 224 -22.03 -12.41 6.71
N ALA A 225 -20.76 -12.20 7.02
CA ALA A 225 -19.66 -13.11 6.72
C ALA A 225 -19.58 -13.53 5.23
N GLU A 226 -20.22 -12.79 4.32
CA GLU A 226 -20.45 -13.17 2.92
C GLU A 226 -19.27 -12.83 2.01
N ALA A 227 -18.47 -11.82 2.35
CA ALA A 227 -17.34 -11.40 1.54
C ALA A 227 -16.04 -11.42 2.35
N PRO A 228 -14.95 -12.01 1.82
CA PRO A 228 -13.65 -11.92 2.49
C PRO A 228 -13.18 -10.46 2.55
N MET A 229 -12.98 -9.91 3.74
CA MET A 229 -12.43 -8.56 3.94
C MET A 229 -11.13 -8.35 3.18
N LEU A 230 -10.38 -9.43 2.94
CA LEU A 230 -9.17 -9.42 2.13
C LEU A 230 -9.40 -8.87 0.72
N LEU A 231 -10.53 -9.21 0.10
CA LEU A 231 -10.88 -8.73 -1.24
C LEU A 231 -11.20 -7.23 -1.22
N ALA A 232 -11.90 -6.76 -0.18
CA ALA A 232 -12.15 -5.33 0.01
C ALA A 232 -10.84 -4.53 0.18
N VAL A 233 -9.85 -5.11 0.88
CA VAL A 233 -8.51 -4.50 0.99
C VAL A 233 -7.80 -4.48 -0.35
N ALA A 234 -7.86 -5.56 -1.13
CA ALA A 234 -7.25 -5.62 -2.45
C ALA A 234 -7.86 -4.60 -3.42
N GLU A 235 -9.18 -4.48 -3.46
CA GLU A 235 -9.89 -3.47 -4.25
C GLU A 235 -9.51 -2.06 -3.81
N PHE A 236 -9.52 -1.79 -2.49
CA PHE A 236 -9.14 -0.50 -1.95
C PHE A 236 -7.75 -0.06 -2.44
N LEU A 237 -6.77 -0.95 -2.41
CA LEU A 237 -5.41 -0.62 -2.82
C LEU A 237 -5.30 -0.31 -4.32
N CYS A 238 -5.98 -1.10 -5.17
CA CYS A 238 -5.98 -0.85 -6.61
C CYS A 238 -6.57 0.52 -6.91
N ASP A 239 -7.73 0.83 -6.34
CA ASP A 239 -8.43 2.09 -6.56
C ASP A 239 -7.67 3.27 -5.93
N TYR A 240 -7.12 3.12 -4.74
CA TYR A 240 -6.31 4.15 -4.11
C TYR A 240 -5.10 4.54 -4.97
N LEU A 241 -4.39 3.54 -5.50
CA LEU A 241 -3.24 3.76 -6.37
C LEU A 241 -3.63 4.31 -7.75
N ALA A 242 -4.84 4.02 -8.25
CA ALA A 242 -5.37 4.63 -9.47
C ALA A 242 -5.79 6.11 -9.23
N ILE A 243 -6.40 6.40 -8.09
CA ILE A 243 -6.73 7.78 -7.68
C ILE A 243 -5.44 8.59 -7.50
N HIS A 244 -4.44 7.99 -6.84
CA HIS A 244 -3.15 8.62 -6.57
C HIS A 244 -3.31 10.01 -5.95
N PRO A 245 -3.91 10.11 -4.74
CA PRO A 245 -4.45 11.38 -4.26
C PRO A 245 -3.41 12.43 -3.90
N PHE A 246 -2.17 12.05 -3.65
CA PHE A 246 -1.10 12.96 -3.23
C PHE A 246 -0.09 13.24 -4.34
N THR A 247 0.71 14.28 -4.17
CA THR A 247 1.79 14.61 -5.12
C THR A 247 2.90 13.56 -5.07
N ASP A 248 3.18 12.98 -3.89
CA ASP A 248 4.18 11.93 -3.66
C ASP A 248 3.75 11.07 -2.45
N GLY A 249 4.44 9.96 -2.19
CA GLY A 249 4.18 9.10 -1.04
C GLY A 249 2.95 8.18 -1.16
N ASN A 250 2.29 8.16 -2.31
CA ASN A 250 1.08 7.33 -2.51
C ASN A 250 1.35 5.83 -2.31
N GLY A 251 2.46 5.32 -2.81
CA GLY A 251 2.84 3.91 -2.63
C GLY A 251 3.05 3.55 -1.16
N ARG A 252 3.81 4.35 -0.42
CA ARG A 252 4.06 4.15 1.02
C ARG A 252 2.77 4.23 1.84
N THR A 253 1.94 5.22 1.56
CA THR A 253 0.63 5.37 2.22
C THR A 253 -0.30 4.19 1.89
N ALA A 254 -0.37 3.74 0.62
CA ALA A 254 -1.15 2.58 0.22
C ALA A 254 -0.75 1.33 1.00
N ARG A 255 0.56 1.07 1.15
CA ARG A 255 1.05 -0.11 1.86
C ARG A 255 0.81 -0.04 3.37
N LEU A 256 0.95 1.14 3.98
CA LEU A 256 0.51 1.35 5.36
C LEU A 256 -0.99 1.06 5.51
N LEU A 257 -1.82 1.64 4.63
CA LEU A 257 -3.28 1.44 4.67
C LEU A 257 -3.65 -0.03 4.47
N SER A 258 -2.89 -0.80 3.63
CA SER A 258 -3.13 -2.22 3.47
C SER A 258 -2.85 -3.00 4.75
N THR A 259 -1.73 -2.73 5.42
CA THR A 259 -1.39 -3.35 6.70
C THR A 259 -2.44 -3.02 7.76
N TYR A 260 -2.85 -1.76 7.85
CA TYR A 260 -3.91 -1.31 8.75
C TYR A 260 -5.24 -2.03 8.48
N LEU A 261 -5.70 -2.06 7.24
CA LEU A 261 -6.97 -2.70 6.87
C LEU A 261 -6.93 -4.22 7.07
N LEU A 262 -5.81 -4.87 6.79
CA LEU A 262 -5.63 -6.29 7.10
C LEU A 262 -5.74 -6.55 8.61
N GLU A 263 -5.09 -5.73 9.44
CA GLU A 263 -5.23 -5.81 10.91
C GLU A 263 -6.67 -5.61 11.37
N ARG A 264 -7.35 -4.59 10.83
CA ARG A 264 -8.77 -4.34 11.12
C ARG A 264 -9.66 -5.49 10.64
N GLY A 265 -9.28 -6.18 9.57
CA GLY A 265 -9.92 -7.38 9.05
C GLY A 265 -9.60 -8.66 9.85
N GLY A 266 -8.79 -8.59 10.91
CA GLY A 266 -8.43 -9.74 11.74
C GLY A 266 -7.30 -10.62 11.18
N TYR A 267 -6.52 -10.10 10.23
CA TYR A 267 -5.36 -10.81 9.65
C TYR A 267 -4.07 -10.47 10.43
N HIS A 268 -4.04 -10.80 11.73
CA HIS A 268 -2.98 -10.40 12.68
C HIS A 268 -1.59 -11.00 12.41
N PHE A 269 -1.43 -11.87 11.44
CA PHE A 269 -0.13 -12.37 11.00
C PHE A 269 0.76 -11.28 10.34
N THR A 270 0.19 -10.12 10.00
CA THR A 270 0.92 -8.91 9.62
C THR A 270 1.93 -8.47 10.68
N ARG A 271 1.65 -8.76 11.96
CA ARG A 271 2.53 -8.47 13.09
C ARG A 271 3.78 -9.36 13.15
N VAL A 272 3.77 -10.49 12.44
CA VAL A 272 4.85 -11.47 12.47
C VAL A 272 5.74 -11.39 11.24
N TYR A 273 5.12 -11.20 10.07
CA TYR A 273 5.81 -11.11 8.80
C TYR A 273 5.19 -9.99 7.95
N PRO A 274 5.99 -9.02 7.46
CA PRO A 274 5.45 -7.88 6.71
C PRO A 274 5.06 -8.26 5.27
N LEU A 275 3.90 -7.80 4.82
CA LEU A 275 3.46 -7.95 3.42
C LEU A 275 4.43 -7.25 2.45
N ASP A 276 4.95 -6.09 2.85
CA ASP A 276 5.85 -5.29 2.02
C ASP A 276 7.13 -6.04 1.63
N GLN A 277 7.60 -6.96 2.46
CA GLN A 277 8.73 -7.82 2.13
C GLN A 277 8.39 -8.77 0.97
N VAL A 278 7.19 -9.36 0.97
CA VAL A 278 6.71 -10.21 -0.13
C VAL A 278 6.53 -9.39 -1.40
N VAL A 279 5.98 -8.18 -1.27
CA VAL A 279 5.81 -7.25 -2.40
C VAL A 279 7.15 -6.83 -2.98
N LEU A 280 8.16 -6.53 -2.13
CA LEU A 280 9.50 -6.16 -2.58
C LEU A 280 10.15 -7.28 -3.40
N GLU A 281 10.09 -8.52 -2.90
CA GLU A 281 10.65 -9.69 -3.58
C GLU A 281 9.95 -9.99 -4.91
N ARG A 282 8.67 -9.61 -5.03
CA ARG A 282 7.82 -9.77 -6.21
C ARG A 282 7.50 -8.43 -6.88
N ARG A 283 8.41 -7.45 -6.76
CA ARG A 283 8.19 -6.06 -7.22
C ARG A 283 7.77 -5.96 -8.69
N ALA A 284 8.35 -6.78 -9.55
CA ALA A 284 7.99 -6.79 -10.97
C ALA A 284 6.53 -7.23 -11.19
N ASP A 285 6.11 -8.32 -10.55
CA ASP A 285 4.73 -8.83 -10.63
C ASP A 285 3.74 -7.82 -10.03
N TYR A 286 4.12 -7.18 -8.92
CA TYR A 286 3.32 -6.14 -8.26
C TYR A 286 2.97 -5.00 -9.22
N TYR A 287 3.97 -4.41 -9.86
CA TYR A 287 3.73 -3.31 -10.81
C TYR A 287 3.04 -3.78 -12.09
N GLU A 288 3.37 -4.97 -12.60
CA GLU A 288 2.75 -5.50 -13.81
C GLU A 288 1.25 -5.76 -13.62
N THR A 289 0.88 -6.45 -12.54
CA THR A 289 -0.52 -6.79 -12.26
C THR A 289 -1.35 -5.56 -11.93
N LEU A 290 -0.79 -4.63 -11.15
CA LEU A 290 -1.43 -3.36 -10.84
C LEU A 290 -1.67 -2.54 -12.12
N ASN A 291 -0.65 -2.34 -12.95
CA ASN A 291 -0.76 -1.61 -14.21
C ASN A 291 -1.77 -2.28 -15.17
N ARG A 292 -1.76 -3.62 -15.26
CA ARG A 292 -2.70 -4.34 -16.10
C ARG A 292 -4.15 -4.12 -15.67
N SER A 293 -4.43 -4.13 -14.37
CA SER A 293 -5.76 -3.87 -13.83
C SER A 293 -6.17 -2.40 -13.95
N GLN A 294 -5.22 -1.48 -13.75
CA GLN A 294 -5.50 -0.04 -13.84
C GLN A 294 -5.74 0.46 -15.27
N ARG A 295 -5.28 -0.25 -16.31
CA ARG A 295 -5.55 0.14 -17.71
C ARG A 295 -7.02 0.08 -18.08
N SER A 296 -7.78 -0.83 -17.50
CA SER A 296 -9.22 -0.95 -17.73
C SER A 296 -10.05 -0.28 -16.63
N TRP A 297 -9.41 0.40 -15.69
CA TRP A 297 -10.04 0.98 -14.52
C TRP A 297 -11.13 2.00 -14.94
N HIS A 298 -12.33 1.86 -14.39
CA HIS A 298 -13.52 2.63 -14.72
C HIS A 298 -13.95 2.62 -16.19
N THR A 299 -13.57 1.61 -16.94
CA THR A 299 -14.10 1.33 -18.27
C THR A 299 -15.15 0.22 -18.20
N PRO A 300 -15.97 0.01 -19.28
CA PRO A 300 -16.87 -1.14 -19.36
C PRO A 300 -16.16 -2.50 -19.29
N ASP A 301 -14.88 -2.55 -19.69
CA ASP A 301 -14.04 -3.75 -19.72
C ASP A 301 -13.16 -3.88 -18.46
N GLU A 302 -13.56 -3.24 -17.36
CA GLU A 302 -12.77 -3.25 -16.12
C GLU A 302 -12.57 -4.67 -15.59
N ASP A 303 -11.29 -5.06 -15.40
CA ASP A 303 -10.89 -6.35 -14.87
C ASP A 303 -9.76 -6.21 -13.84
N LEU A 304 -10.09 -6.36 -12.58
CA LEU A 304 -9.14 -6.37 -11.47
C LEU A 304 -8.55 -7.77 -11.18
N SER A 305 -8.94 -8.81 -11.93
CA SER A 305 -8.49 -10.19 -11.66
C SER A 305 -6.98 -10.36 -11.57
N PRO A 306 -6.15 -9.72 -12.43
CA PRO A 306 -4.69 -9.83 -12.32
C PRO A 306 -4.16 -9.32 -10.98
N TRP A 307 -4.66 -8.16 -10.52
CA TRP A 307 -4.29 -7.56 -9.25
C TRP A 307 -4.81 -8.38 -8.06
N ILE A 308 -6.08 -8.73 -8.04
CA ILE A 308 -6.70 -9.52 -6.97
C ILE A 308 -5.96 -10.84 -6.78
N LYS A 309 -5.63 -11.53 -7.89
CA LYS A 309 -4.85 -12.76 -7.83
C LYS A 309 -3.48 -12.54 -7.20
N PHE A 310 -2.76 -11.50 -7.62
CA PHE A 310 -1.45 -11.16 -7.04
C PHE A 310 -1.57 -10.89 -5.55
N PHE A 311 -2.53 -10.07 -5.14
CA PHE A 311 -2.70 -9.68 -3.75
C PHE A 311 -3.05 -10.86 -2.85
N VAL A 312 -3.97 -11.73 -3.28
CA VAL A 312 -4.31 -12.97 -2.56
C VAL A 312 -3.10 -13.89 -2.44
N ASP A 313 -2.35 -14.10 -3.52
CA ASP A 313 -1.12 -14.90 -3.52
C ASP A 313 -0.08 -14.31 -2.55
N ALA A 314 0.10 -12.98 -2.53
CA ALA A 314 1.07 -12.30 -1.67
C ALA A 314 0.71 -12.38 -0.18
N VAL A 315 -0.56 -12.15 0.16
CA VAL A 315 -1.04 -12.28 1.55
C VAL A 315 -1.01 -13.74 2.02
N PHE A 316 -1.30 -14.68 1.13
CA PHE A 316 -1.18 -16.10 1.44
C PHE A 316 0.28 -16.50 1.72
N GLU A 317 1.22 -16.01 0.92
CA GLU A 317 2.66 -16.22 1.12
C GLU A 317 3.15 -15.56 2.43
N GLN A 318 2.70 -14.35 2.72
CA GLN A 318 2.94 -13.65 3.99
C GLN A 318 2.52 -14.52 5.18
N TRP A 319 1.30 -15.07 5.13
CA TRP A 319 0.78 -15.95 6.16
C TRP A 319 1.62 -17.22 6.31
N GLU A 320 1.98 -17.90 5.21
CA GLU A 320 2.81 -19.11 5.27
C GLU A 320 4.18 -18.85 5.90
N ARG A 321 4.82 -17.73 5.54
CA ARG A 321 6.13 -17.33 6.10
C ARG A 321 6.02 -16.99 7.59
N GLY A 322 5.01 -16.23 7.98
CA GLY A 322 4.73 -15.89 9.38
C GLY A 322 4.45 -17.14 10.21
N PHE A 323 3.65 -18.08 9.69
CA PHE A 323 3.34 -19.34 10.37
C PHE A 323 4.56 -20.24 10.55
N ARG A 324 5.42 -20.38 9.52
CA ARG A 324 6.69 -21.14 9.63
C ARG A 324 7.61 -20.54 10.70
N LYS A 325 7.67 -19.20 10.77
CA LYS A 325 8.46 -18.48 11.76
C LYS A 325 7.97 -18.76 13.19
N ILE A 326 6.65 -18.73 13.43
CA ILE A 326 6.05 -19.06 14.73
C ILE A 326 6.35 -20.51 15.13
N LEU A 327 6.38 -21.44 14.18
CA LEU A 327 6.67 -22.85 14.42
C LEU A 327 8.18 -23.16 14.57
N GLY A 328 9.07 -22.16 14.47
CA GLY A 328 10.52 -22.34 14.55
C GLY A 328 11.10 -23.13 13.37
N LYS A 329 10.37 -23.28 12.26
CA LYS A 329 10.87 -23.88 11.03
C LYS A 329 11.44 -22.75 10.16
N SER A 330 12.78 -22.62 10.18
CA SER A 330 13.49 -21.70 9.28
C SER A 330 13.04 -21.89 7.83
N ALA A 331 12.87 -20.78 7.13
CA ALA A 331 12.57 -20.76 5.72
C ALA A 331 13.77 -21.23 4.89
#